data_33d075c84bb883bfd2724984b7cab5ce
#
_entry.id   33d075c84bb883bfd2724984b7cab5ce
#
_cell.length_a   1.000
_cell.length_b   1.000
_cell.length_c   1.000
_cell.angle_alpha   90.00
_cell.angle_beta   90.00
_cell.angle_gamma   90.00
#
_symmetry.space_group_name_H-M   'P 1'
#
loop_
_entity.id
_entity.type
_entity.pdbx_description
1 polymer ?
#
loop_
_entity_poly.entity_id
_entity_poly.type
_entity_poly.pdbx_seq_one_letter_code
_entity_poly.pdbx_strand_id
1 'polypeptide(L)'
;PWAVKKFGFEPDKFVHELVDSIIGDHYPVPDRMLVHNEQIVHEYLEWAMCGNPRPKGKFKIYAVEGGTAAMCYIFDSLMLNRLLHRGDKIALGVPTFTPYLEIPHFDRYAFKVVNLDAGKERRADGSHTWQYTDEEIDKLADKRIKAFFLVNPSNPPSYAMRESSMKRLVKLVKTKRPDLIIITDDVYGTFVPGFRSLMAELPQNTIGVYSYSKHFGCTGWRLGV
;
A
#
# COMPACT_ATOMS: atom_id res chain seq x y z
N PRO A 1 1.79 34.73 2.40
CA PRO A 1 1.76 35.25 3.78
C PRO A 1 0.78 34.53 4.69
N TRP A 2 -0.47 34.21 4.25
CA TRP A 2 -1.48 33.55 5.08
C TRP A 2 -1.13 32.12 5.41
N ALA A 3 -0.74 31.31 4.42
CA ALA A 3 -0.39 29.91 4.61
C ALA A 3 0.85 29.77 5.51
N VAL A 4 1.82 30.65 5.34
CA VAL A 4 3.02 30.70 6.18
C VAL A 4 2.66 30.96 7.64
N LYS A 5 1.81 31.95 7.91
CA LYS A 5 1.34 32.23 9.28
C LYS A 5 0.51 31.12 9.88
N LYS A 6 -0.35 30.48 9.06
CA LYS A 6 -1.29 29.45 9.52
C LYS A 6 -0.61 28.10 9.77
N PHE A 7 0.37 27.74 8.98
CA PHE A 7 1.03 26.43 9.05
C PHE A 7 2.42 26.47 9.69
N GLY A 8 2.88 27.66 10.13
CA GLY A 8 4.17 27.80 10.80
C GLY A 8 5.38 27.61 9.89
N PHE A 9 5.21 27.78 8.57
CA PHE A 9 6.32 27.73 7.65
C PHE A 9 7.19 28.99 7.78
N GLU A 10 8.49 28.81 7.90
CA GLU A 10 9.45 29.89 7.75
C GLU A 10 9.64 30.19 6.26
N PRO A 11 9.33 31.42 5.80
CA PRO A 11 9.33 31.75 4.39
C PRO A 11 10.67 31.47 3.70
N ASP A 12 11.78 31.81 4.35
CA ASP A 12 13.10 31.62 3.77
C ASP A 12 13.48 30.16 3.65
N LYS A 13 13.15 29.35 4.68
CA LYS A 13 13.36 27.91 4.65
C LYS A 13 12.53 27.26 3.54
N PHE A 14 11.25 27.64 3.41
CA PHE A 14 10.37 27.13 2.37
C PHE A 14 10.86 27.49 0.97
N VAL A 15 11.36 28.72 0.78
CA VAL A 15 11.93 29.16 -0.51
C VAL A 15 13.21 28.38 -0.83
N HIS A 16 14.09 28.16 0.16
CA HIS A 16 15.28 27.33 -0.03
C HIS A 16 14.93 25.89 -0.39
N GLU A 17 14.01 25.27 0.33
CA GLU A 17 13.54 23.93 0.03
C GLU A 17 12.88 23.84 -1.36
N LEU A 18 12.13 24.88 -1.77
CA LEU A 18 11.54 24.95 -3.10
C LEU A 18 12.61 25.11 -4.19
N VAL A 19 13.60 25.96 -3.97
CA VAL A 19 14.73 26.18 -4.90
C VAL A 19 15.57 24.91 -5.01
N ASP A 20 15.89 24.28 -3.90
CA ASP A 20 16.59 23.00 -3.88
C ASP A 20 15.77 21.92 -4.59
N SER A 21 14.45 21.99 -4.51
CA SER A 21 13.53 21.11 -5.23
C SER A 21 13.56 21.32 -6.76
N ILE A 22 13.70 22.55 -7.21
CA ILE A 22 13.79 22.89 -8.64
C ILE A 22 15.15 22.51 -9.23
N ILE A 23 16.22 22.68 -8.45
CA ILE A 23 17.59 22.33 -8.86
C ILE A 23 17.77 20.82 -9.08
N GLY A 24 16.89 20.00 -8.54
CA GLY A 24 16.89 18.56 -8.72
C GLY A 24 16.61 18.07 -10.12
N ASP A 25 16.23 18.92 -11.03
CA ASP A 25 16.10 18.59 -12.46
C ASP A 25 17.47 18.40 -13.16
N HIS A 26 18.57 18.59 -12.46
CA HIS A 26 19.90 18.27 -12.95
C HIS A 26 20.20 16.79 -12.85
N TYR A 27 19.75 16.06 -13.85
CA TYR A 27 20.17 14.71 -14.09
C TYR A 27 21.63 14.71 -14.66
N PRO A 28 22.58 14.00 -14.10
CA PRO A 28 22.54 12.96 -13.08
C PRO A 28 23.33 13.32 -11.81
N VAL A 29 23.00 14.38 -11.14
CA VAL A 29 23.65 14.63 -9.85
C VAL A 29 23.03 13.63 -8.86
N PRO A 30 23.80 12.69 -8.35
CA PRO A 30 23.24 11.45 -7.82
C PRO A 30 22.49 11.62 -6.54
N ASP A 31 22.09 12.82 -6.08
CA ASP A 31 21.87 12.65 -4.69
C ASP A 31 21.10 13.67 -3.89
N ARG A 32 20.86 14.86 -4.31
CA ARG A 32 20.23 15.74 -3.33
C ARG A 32 18.73 15.66 -3.31
N MET A 33 18.11 15.58 -4.47
CA MET A 33 16.65 15.62 -4.52
C MET A 33 16.01 14.26 -4.40
N LEU A 34 16.56 13.24 -5.02
CA LEU A 34 16.03 11.89 -4.88
C LEU A 34 16.15 11.43 -3.42
N VAL A 35 17.30 11.69 -2.80
CA VAL A 35 17.56 11.38 -1.38
C VAL A 35 16.66 12.21 -0.46
N HIS A 36 16.43 13.46 -0.76
CA HIS A 36 15.58 14.34 0.06
C HIS A 36 14.11 13.95 -0.06
N ASN A 37 13.62 13.72 -1.26
CA ASN A 37 12.27 13.21 -1.48
C ASN A 37 12.10 11.81 -0.90
N GLU A 38 13.10 10.95 -1.06
CA GLU A 38 13.10 9.62 -0.47
C GLU A 38 13.03 9.69 1.05
N GLN A 39 13.78 10.61 1.68
CA GLN A 39 13.76 10.79 3.12
C GLN A 39 12.42 11.33 3.62
N ILE A 40 11.86 12.37 2.98
CA ILE A 40 10.58 12.96 3.36
C ILE A 40 9.45 11.94 3.23
N VAL A 41 9.41 11.22 2.11
CA VAL A 41 8.40 10.18 1.88
C VAL A 41 8.57 9.03 2.85
N HIS A 42 9.81 8.62 3.12
CA HIS A 42 10.13 7.57 4.07
C HIS A 42 9.68 7.94 5.49
N GLU A 43 10.01 9.14 5.96
CA GLU A 43 9.61 9.62 7.28
C GLU A 43 8.07 9.71 7.39
N TYR A 44 7.43 10.25 6.36
CA TYR A 44 5.97 10.35 6.32
C TYR A 44 5.30 8.97 6.33
N LEU A 45 5.74 8.05 5.49
CA LEU A 45 5.16 6.71 5.43
C LEU A 45 5.44 5.90 6.69
N GLU A 46 6.65 5.95 7.22
CA GLU A 46 6.96 5.29 8.49
C GLU A 46 6.10 5.83 9.63
N TRP A 47 5.95 7.14 9.69
CA TRP A 47 5.16 7.77 10.74
C TRP A 47 3.66 7.57 10.55
N ALA A 48 3.14 7.87 9.37
CA ALA A 48 1.71 7.92 9.12
C ALA A 48 1.10 6.52 8.95
N MET A 49 1.83 5.57 8.33
CA MET A 49 1.32 4.26 8.00
C MET A 49 1.70 3.18 9.01
N CYS A 50 2.83 3.31 9.68
CA CYS A 50 3.35 2.28 10.57
C CYS A 50 3.06 2.56 12.05
N GLY A 51 2.70 3.79 12.39
CA GLY A 51 2.44 4.17 13.77
C GLY A 51 3.71 4.17 14.65
N ASN A 52 3.53 4.37 15.96
CA ASN A 52 4.61 4.43 16.94
C ASN A 52 4.47 3.26 17.96
N PRO A 53 5.53 2.48 18.25
CA PRO A 53 6.86 2.60 17.70
C PRO A 53 6.93 2.16 16.23
N ARG A 54 7.84 2.79 15.48
CA ARG A 54 8.10 2.41 14.07
C ARG A 54 8.60 0.98 14.00
N PRO A 55 8.32 0.24 12.90
CA PRO A 55 8.85 -1.10 12.74
C PRO A 55 10.38 -1.05 12.64
N LYS A 56 11.03 -2.11 13.11
CA LYS A 56 12.48 -2.26 12.96
C LYS A 56 12.82 -2.52 11.49
N GLY A 57 13.82 -1.83 10.98
CA GLY A 57 14.30 -1.96 9.61
C GLY A 57 14.11 -0.69 8.78
N LYS A 58 14.59 -0.73 7.54
CA LYS A 58 14.43 0.35 6.57
C LYS A 58 13.54 -0.12 5.43
N PHE A 59 12.53 0.67 5.09
CA PHE A 59 11.82 0.50 3.83
C PHE A 59 12.68 1.03 2.68
N LYS A 60 12.55 0.39 1.53
CA LYS A 60 13.04 0.92 0.26
C LYS A 60 11.87 1.60 -0.43
N ILE A 61 12.09 2.81 -0.87
CA ILE A 61 11.05 3.66 -1.48
C ILE A 61 11.34 3.83 -2.96
N TYR A 62 10.28 3.80 -3.74
CA TYR A 62 10.33 4.03 -5.16
C TYR A 62 9.17 4.96 -5.55
N ALA A 63 9.50 6.18 -5.96
CA ALA A 63 8.51 7.17 -6.39
C ALA A 63 8.00 6.82 -7.79
N VAL A 64 6.69 6.94 -7.99
CA VAL A 64 5.99 6.57 -9.22
C VAL A 64 4.87 7.54 -9.55
N GLU A 65 4.32 7.43 -10.74
CA GLU A 65 3.27 8.30 -11.28
C GLU A 65 1.87 7.97 -10.74
N GLY A 66 1.75 7.85 -9.41
CA GLY A 66 0.51 7.54 -8.69
C GLY A 66 0.33 6.05 -8.42
N GLY A 67 -0.67 5.71 -7.60
CA GLY A 67 -0.89 4.34 -7.11
C GLY A 67 -1.12 3.31 -8.22
N THR A 68 -1.78 3.67 -9.32
CA THR A 68 -1.99 2.74 -10.44
C THR A 68 -0.67 2.37 -11.13
N ALA A 69 0.24 3.32 -11.30
CA ALA A 69 1.57 3.05 -11.83
C ALA A 69 2.37 2.14 -10.87
N ALA A 70 2.34 2.42 -9.56
CA ALA A 70 2.94 1.56 -8.56
C ALA A 70 2.48 0.11 -8.70
N MET A 71 1.17 -0.09 -8.85
CA MET A 71 0.56 -1.39 -9.05
C MET A 71 1.12 -2.13 -10.26
N CYS A 72 1.16 -1.46 -11.42
CA CYS A 72 1.70 -2.04 -12.65
C CYS A 72 3.17 -2.42 -12.49
N TYR A 73 3.97 -1.54 -11.91
CA TYR A 73 5.39 -1.81 -11.65
C TYR A 73 5.61 -2.96 -10.69
N ILE A 74 4.76 -3.11 -9.67
CA ILE A 74 4.83 -4.25 -8.73
C ILE A 74 4.56 -5.56 -9.48
N PHE A 75 3.48 -5.65 -10.27
CA PHE A 75 3.19 -6.85 -11.03
C PHE A 75 4.33 -7.22 -11.98
N ASP A 76 4.82 -6.27 -12.76
CA ASP A 76 5.93 -6.50 -13.68
C ASP A 76 7.22 -6.87 -12.95
N SER A 77 7.54 -6.21 -11.85
CA SER A 77 8.74 -6.50 -11.04
C SER A 77 8.69 -7.90 -10.44
N LEU A 78 7.55 -8.33 -9.91
CA LEU A 78 7.38 -9.66 -9.35
C LEU A 78 7.57 -10.75 -10.42
N MET A 79 7.10 -10.51 -11.64
CA MET A 79 7.29 -11.41 -12.78
C MET A 79 8.74 -11.43 -13.27
N LEU A 80 9.34 -10.26 -13.48
CA LEU A 80 10.71 -10.12 -13.98
C LEU A 80 11.74 -10.72 -13.02
N ASN A 81 11.52 -10.58 -11.72
CA ASN A 81 12.37 -11.17 -10.69
C ASN A 81 12.02 -12.63 -10.36
N ARG A 82 11.10 -13.24 -11.10
CA ARG A 82 10.69 -14.64 -10.93
C ARG A 82 10.12 -14.97 -9.54
N LEU A 83 9.58 -13.98 -8.86
CA LEU A 83 8.85 -14.14 -7.61
C LEU A 83 7.42 -14.62 -7.87
N LEU A 84 6.86 -14.24 -9.01
CA LEU A 84 5.63 -14.80 -9.58
C LEU A 84 5.90 -15.28 -11.00
N HIS A 85 5.11 -16.26 -11.44
CA HIS A 85 5.15 -16.81 -12.80
C HIS A 85 3.76 -16.76 -13.43
N ARG A 86 3.71 -16.74 -14.75
CA ARG A 86 2.45 -16.79 -15.50
C ARG A 86 1.61 -17.97 -15.05
N GLY A 87 0.36 -17.70 -14.68
CA GLY A 87 -0.58 -18.72 -14.22
C GLY A 87 -0.49 -19.07 -12.73
N ASP A 88 0.39 -18.41 -11.97
CA ASP A 88 0.44 -18.60 -10.52
C ASP A 88 -0.90 -18.23 -9.86
N LYS A 89 -1.13 -18.80 -8.69
CA LYS A 89 -2.31 -18.49 -7.87
C LYS A 89 -2.01 -17.32 -6.96
N ILE A 90 -2.84 -16.30 -7.02
CA ILE A 90 -2.80 -15.13 -6.13
C ILE A 90 -4.14 -14.97 -5.42
N ALA A 91 -4.15 -14.25 -4.31
CA ALA A 91 -5.36 -13.88 -3.59
C ALA A 91 -5.66 -12.39 -3.74
N LEU A 92 -6.95 -12.05 -3.85
CA LEU A 92 -7.45 -10.68 -3.80
C LEU A 92 -8.43 -10.52 -2.65
N GLY A 93 -8.26 -9.47 -1.84
CA GLY A 93 -9.30 -9.01 -0.94
C GLY A 93 -10.39 -8.28 -1.73
N VAL A 94 -11.63 -8.77 -1.69
CA VAL A 94 -12.76 -8.17 -2.42
C VAL A 94 -13.90 -7.78 -1.46
N PRO A 95 -14.71 -6.75 -1.81
CA PRO A 95 -14.63 -5.86 -2.98
C PRO A 95 -13.35 -5.02 -2.99
N THR A 96 -12.86 -4.69 -4.20
CA THR A 96 -11.62 -3.96 -4.36
C THR A 96 -11.66 -2.96 -5.55
N PHE A 97 -10.64 -2.16 -5.65
CA PHE A 97 -10.44 -1.20 -6.73
C PHE A 97 -10.29 -1.92 -8.08
N THR A 98 -11.06 -1.49 -9.09
CA THR A 98 -11.20 -2.17 -10.38
C THR A 98 -9.88 -2.63 -11.03
N PRO A 99 -8.80 -1.85 -11.08
CA PRO A 99 -7.54 -2.32 -11.67
C PRO A 99 -6.99 -3.60 -11.03
N TYR A 100 -7.21 -3.84 -9.74
CA TYR A 100 -6.81 -5.09 -9.08
C TYR A 100 -7.65 -6.29 -9.53
N LEU A 101 -8.85 -6.05 -10.09
CA LEU A 101 -9.68 -7.11 -10.69
C LEU A 101 -9.22 -7.46 -12.10
N GLU A 102 -8.74 -6.46 -12.86
CA GLU A 102 -8.45 -6.61 -14.29
C GLU A 102 -7.00 -7.02 -14.57
N ILE A 103 -6.04 -6.35 -13.96
CA ILE A 103 -4.61 -6.55 -14.24
C ILE A 103 -4.17 -8.01 -14.08
N PRO A 104 -4.59 -8.77 -13.05
CA PRO A 104 -4.18 -10.16 -12.90
C PRO A 104 -4.54 -11.08 -14.07
N HIS A 105 -5.57 -10.70 -14.83
CA HIS A 105 -6.08 -11.48 -15.96
C HIS A 105 -5.40 -11.15 -17.30
N PHE A 106 -4.54 -10.13 -17.36
CA PHE A 106 -3.79 -9.86 -18.58
C PHE A 106 -2.97 -11.08 -19.01
N ASP A 107 -2.92 -11.35 -20.30
CA ASP A 107 -2.25 -12.54 -20.86
C ASP A 107 -0.82 -12.72 -20.37
N ARG A 108 -0.09 -11.63 -20.14
CA ARG A 108 1.28 -11.67 -19.63
C ARG A 108 1.38 -12.22 -18.21
N TYR A 109 0.32 -12.11 -17.41
CA TYR A 109 0.24 -12.65 -16.05
C TYR A 109 -0.59 -13.92 -15.98
N ALA A 110 -1.81 -13.90 -16.52
CA ALA A 110 -2.79 -14.98 -16.54
C ALA A 110 -2.95 -15.65 -15.15
N PHE A 111 -2.95 -14.86 -14.08
CA PHE A 111 -3.00 -15.38 -12.70
C PHE A 111 -4.34 -16.06 -12.42
N LYS A 112 -4.29 -17.09 -11.59
CA LYS A 112 -5.46 -17.74 -11.01
C LYS A 112 -5.83 -17.03 -9.72
N VAL A 113 -6.95 -16.33 -9.73
CA VAL A 113 -7.38 -15.49 -8.61
C VAL A 113 -8.23 -16.26 -7.63
N VAL A 114 -7.92 -16.12 -6.34
CA VAL A 114 -8.73 -16.57 -5.20
C VAL A 114 -9.23 -15.34 -4.46
N ASN A 115 -10.55 -15.16 -4.40
CA ASN A 115 -11.13 -14.05 -3.69
C ASN A 115 -11.27 -14.34 -2.19
N LEU A 116 -10.77 -13.40 -1.37
CA LEU A 116 -11.14 -13.25 0.02
C LEU A 116 -12.28 -12.23 0.08
N ASP A 117 -13.47 -12.69 0.45
CA ASP A 117 -14.70 -11.88 0.37
C ASP A 117 -15.05 -11.24 1.71
N ALA A 118 -14.88 -9.94 1.80
CA ALA A 118 -15.26 -9.14 2.97
C ALA A 118 -16.78 -8.95 3.11
N GLY A 119 -17.57 -9.31 2.08
CA GLY A 119 -19.02 -9.17 2.09
C GLY A 119 -19.76 -10.35 2.72
N LYS A 120 -19.06 -11.36 3.19
CA LYS A 120 -19.73 -12.57 3.75
C LYS A 120 -20.31 -12.37 5.14
N GLU A 121 -19.65 -11.59 5.96
CA GLU A 121 -20.16 -11.29 7.29
C GLU A 121 -21.25 -10.21 7.23
N ARG A 122 -22.34 -10.47 7.92
CA ARG A 122 -23.48 -9.54 7.98
C ARG A 122 -23.83 -9.17 9.40
N ARG A 123 -24.40 -7.98 9.58
CA ARG A 123 -25.01 -7.56 10.83
C ARG A 123 -26.41 -8.17 11.00
N ALA A 124 -26.98 -7.99 12.17
CA ALA A 124 -28.33 -8.48 12.48
C ALA A 124 -29.42 -7.88 11.55
N ASP A 125 -29.21 -6.67 11.05
CA ASP A 125 -30.08 -5.99 10.09
C ASP A 125 -29.90 -6.46 8.63
N GLY A 126 -29.01 -7.43 8.38
CA GLY A 126 -28.68 -7.95 7.06
C GLY A 126 -27.65 -7.13 6.28
N SER A 127 -27.20 -5.99 6.78
CA SER A 127 -26.17 -5.19 6.13
C SER A 127 -24.80 -5.86 6.21
N HIS A 128 -23.92 -5.58 5.23
CA HIS A 128 -22.56 -6.09 5.24
C HIS A 128 -21.70 -5.37 6.30
N THR A 129 -20.82 -6.14 6.97
CA THR A 129 -19.79 -5.54 7.84
C THR A 129 -18.57 -5.07 7.04
N TRP A 130 -18.41 -5.57 5.82
CA TRP A 130 -17.25 -5.40 4.98
C TRP A 130 -15.95 -5.77 5.69
N GLN A 131 -16.00 -6.86 6.43
CA GLN A 131 -14.89 -7.44 7.17
C GLN A 131 -14.63 -8.88 6.74
N TYR A 132 -13.37 -9.28 6.73
CA TYR A 132 -13.02 -10.67 6.43
C TYR A 132 -13.30 -11.54 7.63
N THR A 133 -14.03 -12.64 7.38
CA THR A 133 -14.19 -13.71 8.38
C THR A 133 -12.89 -14.48 8.54
N ASP A 134 -12.83 -15.27 9.59
CA ASP A 134 -11.67 -16.13 9.85
C ASP A 134 -11.46 -17.15 8.71
N GLU A 135 -12.53 -17.71 8.17
CA GLU A 135 -12.49 -18.65 7.06
C GLU A 135 -11.95 -18.03 5.78
N GLU A 136 -12.29 -16.76 5.52
CA GLU A 136 -11.76 -16.04 4.36
C GLU A 136 -10.26 -15.82 4.49
N ILE A 137 -9.79 -15.41 5.67
CA ILE A 137 -8.35 -15.21 5.93
C ILE A 137 -7.62 -16.57 5.85
N ASP A 138 -8.21 -17.64 6.37
CA ASP A 138 -7.58 -18.96 6.38
C ASP A 138 -7.36 -19.57 4.99
N LYS A 139 -8.04 -19.07 3.94
CA LYS A 139 -7.70 -19.44 2.56
C LYS A 139 -6.24 -19.18 2.22
N LEU A 140 -5.63 -18.17 2.83
CA LEU A 140 -4.21 -17.84 2.63
C LEU A 140 -3.25 -18.92 3.18
N ALA A 141 -3.73 -19.89 3.92
CA ALA A 141 -2.93 -21.05 4.33
C ALA A 141 -2.59 -21.98 3.14
N ASP A 142 -3.32 -21.89 2.01
CA ASP A 142 -3.00 -22.63 0.79
C ASP A 142 -1.64 -22.18 0.23
N LYS A 143 -0.64 -23.05 0.28
CA LYS A 143 0.73 -22.79 -0.20
C LYS A 143 0.83 -22.52 -1.70
N ARG A 144 -0.20 -22.81 -2.46
CA ARG A 144 -0.27 -22.50 -3.89
C ARG A 144 -0.53 -21.02 -4.14
N ILE A 145 -1.08 -20.29 -3.17
CA ILE A 145 -1.25 -18.84 -3.24
C ILE A 145 0.11 -18.21 -2.99
N LYS A 146 0.65 -17.49 -3.97
CA LYS A 146 1.98 -16.88 -3.91
C LYS A 146 1.97 -15.44 -3.40
N ALA A 147 0.91 -14.72 -3.70
CA ALA A 147 0.77 -13.32 -3.29
C ALA A 147 -0.67 -13.02 -2.84
N PHE A 148 -0.81 -12.04 -1.97
CA PHE A 148 -2.08 -11.51 -1.51
C PHE A 148 -2.12 -10.00 -1.73
N PHE A 149 -3.10 -9.53 -2.47
CA PHE A 149 -3.36 -8.12 -2.76
C PHE A 149 -4.54 -7.63 -1.92
N LEU A 150 -4.31 -6.57 -1.16
CA LEU A 150 -5.27 -5.99 -0.25
C LEU A 150 -5.32 -4.48 -0.43
N VAL A 151 -6.51 -3.91 -0.58
CA VAL A 151 -6.76 -2.47 -0.45
C VAL A 151 -7.30 -2.22 0.96
N ASN A 152 -6.55 -1.48 1.78
CA ASN A 152 -6.92 -1.24 3.17
C ASN A 152 -6.54 0.18 3.63
N PRO A 153 -7.49 1.05 3.96
CA PRO A 153 -8.95 0.85 3.93
C PRO A 153 -9.50 0.51 2.55
N SER A 154 -10.57 -0.29 2.53
CA SER A 154 -11.12 -0.85 1.29
C SER A 154 -11.79 0.21 0.40
N ASN A 155 -11.70 0.02 -0.90
CA ASN A 155 -12.41 0.78 -1.91
C ASN A 155 -13.15 -0.22 -2.83
N PRO A 156 -14.46 -0.14 -3.03
CA PRO A 156 -15.40 0.94 -2.67
C PRO A 156 -15.99 0.92 -1.26
N PRO A 157 -15.94 -0.14 -0.42
CA PRO A 157 -16.73 -0.18 0.82
C PRO A 157 -16.35 0.85 1.88
N SER A 158 -15.14 1.42 1.83
CA SER A 158 -14.63 2.43 2.78
C SER A 158 -14.49 1.91 4.23
N TYR A 159 -14.08 0.67 4.41
CA TYR A 159 -13.84 0.06 5.71
C TYR A 159 -12.36 -0.29 5.90
N ALA A 160 -11.80 0.07 7.04
CA ALA A 160 -10.51 -0.47 7.46
C ALA A 160 -10.69 -1.90 8.01
N MET A 161 -9.72 -2.77 7.73
CA MET A 161 -9.70 -4.11 8.30
C MET A 161 -9.67 -4.01 9.84
N ARG A 162 -10.56 -4.74 10.51
CA ARG A 162 -10.60 -4.76 11.99
C ARG A 162 -9.35 -5.41 12.57
N GLU A 163 -9.02 -4.99 13.77
CA GLU A 163 -7.80 -5.43 14.46
C GLU A 163 -7.72 -6.96 14.64
N SER A 164 -8.86 -7.63 14.93
CA SER A 164 -8.89 -9.09 15.08
C SER A 164 -8.52 -9.82 13.78
N SER A 165 -9.06 -9.37 12.64
CA SER A 165 -8.72 -9.91 11.32
C SER A 165 -7.27 -9.63 10.95
N MET A 166 -6.77 -8.43 11.27
CA MET A 166 -5.36 -8.08 11.09
C MET A 166 -4.45 -9.00 11.90
N LYS A 167 -4.73 -9.19 13.19
CA LYS A 167 -3.96 -10.09 14.07
C LYS A 167 -3.97 -11.53 13.57
N ARG A 168 -5.13 -12.01 13.08
CA ARG A 168 -5.22 -13.36 12.50
C ARG A 168 -4.33 -13.49 11.26
N LEU A 169 -4.42 -12.54 10.33
CA LEU A 169 -3.59 -12.52 9.12
C LEU A 169 -2.10 -12.51 9.47
N VAL A 170 -1.69 -11.62 10.37
CA VAL A 170 -0.29 -11.53 10.84
C VAL A 170 0.16 -12.84 11.46
N LYS A 171 -0.66 -13.45 12.33
CA LYS A 171 -0.34 -14.76 12.94
C LYS A 171 -0.19 -15.84 11.87
N LEU A 172 -1.12 -15.91 10.92
CA LEU A 172 -1.08 -16.89 9.83
C LEU A 172 0.21 -16.76 9.03
N VAL A 173 0.58 -15.54 8.64
CA VAL A 173 1.80 -15.31 7.86
C VAL A 173 3.03 -15.71 8.68
N LYS A 174 3.18 -15.22 9.89
CA LYS A 174 4.35 -15.51 10.75
C LYS A 174 4.52 -16.99 11.06
N THR A 175 3.42 -17.75 11.17
CA THR A 175 3.50 -19.15 11.63
C THR A 175 3.38 -20.18 10.50
N LYS A 176 2.64 -19.88 9.44
CA LYS A 176 2.31 -20.86 8.39
C LYS A 176 2.79 -20.47 7.00
N ARG A 177 2.91 -19.15 6.74
CA ARG A 177 3.16 -18.61 5.40
C ARG A 177 4.21 -17.50 5.40
N PRO A 178 5.41 -17.74 5.96
CA PRO A 178 6.50 -16.75 5.92
C PRO A 178 6.97 -16.45 4.48
N ASP A 179 6.56 -17.25 3.52
CA ASP A 179 6.81 -17.12 2.09
C ASP A 179 5.80 -16.23 1.35
N LEU A 180 4.66 -15.88 1.97
CA LEU A 180 3.59 -15.14 1.30
C LEU A 180 4.00 -13.70 1.03
N ILE A 181 3.93 -13.28 -0.23
CA ILE A 181 4.11 -11.89 -0.63
C ILE A 181 2.80 -11.16 -0.40
N ILE A 182 2.85 -10.00 0.26
CA ILE A 182 1.68 -9.16 0.52
C ILE A 182 1.86 -7.85 -0.20
N ILE A 183 0.86 -7.43 -0.94
CA ILE A 183 0.77 -6.10 -1.53
C ILE A 183 -0.39 -5.39 -0.85
N THR A 184 -0.10 -4.31 -0.13
CA THR A 184 -1.12 -3.50 0.53
C THR A 184 -1.21 -2.13 -0.11
N ASP A 185 -2.41 -1.78 -0.56
CA ASP A 185 -2.73 -0.44 -1.06
C ASP A 185 -3.34 0.36 0.10
N ASP A 186 -2.54 1.23 0.66
CA ASP A 186 -2.85 2.01 1.86
C ASP A 186 -3.29 3.45 1.53
N VAL A 187 -3.68 3.72 0.28
CA VAL A 187 -4.00 5.07 -0.21
C VAL A 187 -5.03 5.82 0.64
N TYR A 188 -5.90 5.11 1.32
CA TYR A 188 -6.90 5.69 2.22
C TYR A 188 -6.52 5.60 3.71
N GLY A 189 -5.37 5.05 4.05
CA GLY A 189 -4.92 4.90 5.44
C GLY A 189 -4.84 6.23 6.19
N THR A 190 -4.41 7.29 5.52
CA THR A 190 -4.30 8.64 6.11
C THR A 190 -5.63 9.28 6.52
N PHE A 191 -6.77 8.75 6.06
CA PHE A 191 -8.09 9.18 6.51
C PHE A 191 -8.57 8.52 7.80
N VAL A 192 -7.86 7.49 8.27
CA VAL A 192 -8.25 6.71 9.45
C VAL A 192 -7.32 7.03 10.61
N PRO A 193 -7.81 7.70 11.67
CA PRO A 193 -7.01 7.95 12.85
C PRO A 193 -6.44 6.65 13.43
N GLY A 194 -5.14 6.62 13.71
CA GLY A 194 -4.48 5.44 14.25
C GLY A 194 -4.34 4.27 13.28
N PHE A 195 -4.51 4.50 11.98
CA PHE A 195 -4.30 3.46 10.97
C PHE A 195 -2.91 2.83 11.12
N ARG A 196 -2.88 1.51 10.92
CA ARG A 196 -1.65 0.74 10.95
C ARG A 196 -1.57 -0.18 9.73
N SER A 197 -0.56 0.05 8.92
CA SER A 197 -0.32 -0.75 7.72
C SER A 197 0.19 -2.16 8.05
N LEU A 198 -0.08 -3.09 7.15
CA LEU A 198 0.57 -4.41 7.17
C LEU A 198 2.09 -4.32 7.05
N MET A 199 2.64 -3.25 6.47
CA MET A 199 4.09 -3.00 6.46
C MET A 199 4.68 -2.92 7.86
N ALA A 200 3.93 -2.38 8.83
CA ALA A 200 4.37 -2.30 10.22
C ALA A 200 4.43 -3.67 10.91
N GLU A 201 3.51 -4.55 10.56
CA GLU A 201 3.36 -5.87 11.18
C GLU A 201 4.21 -6.95 10.51
N LEU A 202 4.35 -6.86 9.19
CA LEU A 202 4.98 -7.86 8.33
C LEU A 202 5.96 -7.21 7.35
N PRO A 203 6.97 -6.45 7.82
CA PRO A 203 7.83 -5.64 6.94
C PRO A 203 8.63 -6.49 5.94
N GLN A 204 8.90 -7.75 6.23
CA GLN A 204 9.65 -8.65 5.35
C GLN A 204 8.77 -9.29 4.26
N ASN A 205 7.45 -9.21 4.40
CA ASN A 205 6.52 -9.83 3.48
C ASN A 205 5.78 -8.81 2.62
N THR A 206 5.84 -7.51 2.96
CA THR A 206 4.88 -6.52 2.47
C THR A 206 5.54 -5.51 1.54
N ILE A 207 4.90 -5.30 0.40
CA ILE A 207 5.10 -4.17 -0.49
C ILE A 207 3.90 -3.24 -0.29
N GLY A 208 4.17 -2.00 0.12
CA GLY A 208 3.15 -0.98 0.32
C GLY A 208 2.98 -0.11 -0.91
N VAL A 209 1.74 0.25 -1.20
CA VAL A 209 1.38 1.25 -2.23
C VAL A 209 0.71 2.42 -1.53
N TYR A 210 1.17 3.62 -1.82
CA TYR A 210 0.53 4.85 -1.40
C TYR A 210 0.43 5.84 -2.54
N SER A 211 -0.59 6.71 -2.50
CA SER A 211 -0.77 7.78 -3.48
C SER A 211 -1.15 9.08 -2.80
N TYR A 212 -0.51 10.16 -3.21
CA TYR A 212 -0.82 11.51 -2.74
C TYR A 212 -2.09 12.09 -3.35
N SER A 213 -2.67 11.38 -4.31
CA SER A 213 -3.86 11.81 -5.06
C SER A 213 -5.07 12.11 -4.19
N LYS A 214 -5.27 11.37 -3.09
CA LYS A 214 -6.51 11.40 -2.31
C LYS A 214 -6.43 12.36 -1.13
N HIS A 215 -5.62 12.05 -0.14
CA HIS A 215 -5.53 12.84 1.08
C HIS A 215 -5.11 14.29 0.82
N PHE A 216 -4.17 14.49 -0.08
CA PHE A 216 -3.65 15.82 -0.42
C PHE A 216 -4.40 16.50 -1.56
N GLY A 217 -5.38 15.82 -2.19
CA GLY A 217 -6.16 16.39 -3.29
C GLY A 217 -5.35 16.71 -4.55
N CYS A 218 -4.14 16.15 -4.70
CA CYS A 218 -3.23 16.45 -5.79
C CYS A 218 -3.21 15.35 -6.87
N THR A 219 -4.37 14.84 -7.25
CA THR A 219 -4.51 13.75 -8.23
C THR A 219 -3.79 14.05 -9.55
N GLY A 220 -3.81 15.30 -10.00
CA GLY A 220 -3.16 15.72 -11.24
C GLY A 220 -1.62 15.70 -11.20
N TRP A 221 -1.01 15.72 -10.03
CA TRP A 221 0.46 15.68 -9.88
C TRP A 221 1.05 14.31 -10.17
N ARG A 222 0.22 13.30 -10.21
CA ARG A 222 0.65 11.92 -10.51
C ARG A 222 1.80 11.44 -9.61
N LEU A 223 1.69 11.64 -8.29
CA LEU A 223 2.69 11.22 -7.33
C LEU A 223 2.16 10.06 -6.48
N GLY A 224 2.95 8.99 -6.44
CA GLY A 224 2.74 7.81 -5.59
C GLY A 224 4.07 7.14 -5.23
N VAL A 225 4.01 6.16 -4.38
CA VAL A 225 5.17 5.38 -3.94
C VAL A 225 4.77 3.93 -3.73
#